data_98b28c02462667b559b11b9ffc44854e
#
_entry.id   98b28c02462667b559b11b9ffc44854e
#
_cell.length_a   1.000
_cell.length_b   1.000
_cell.length_c   1.000
_cell.angle_alpha   90.00
_cell.angle_beta   90.00
_cell.angle_gamma   90.00
#
_symmetry.space_group_name_H-M   'P 1'
#
loop_
_entity.id
_entity.type
_entity.pdbx_description
1 polymer ?
#
loop_
_entity_poly.entity_id
_entity_poly.type
_entity_poly.pdbx_seq_one_letter_code
_entity_poly.pdbx_strand_id
1 'polypeptide(L)'
;MPSTREIQAHFGFASQTAAMSHLRALEKKGVIVRLPGKARAVVFPEDLEREEVVDIPIYGSIAAGMAEAVEEEKQGCISIDIASLGIPRNARTFALKVRGESMIDAHICDGDTVLLEFREPRHMDIVAALIDGETTLKRFVLENGRPFLRAENENFPDLIPARELVVQGVLVGLLRTGLM
;
A
#
# COMPACT_ATOMS: atom_id res chain seq x y z
N MET A 1 10.08 10.99 20.80
CA MET A 1 11.46 11.53 20.64
C MET A 1 11.96 12.02 22.00
N PRO A 2 13.21 11.73 22.39
CA PRO A 2 13.75 12.09 23.68
C PRO A 2 13.89 13.62 23.81
N SER A 3 13.64 14.13 25.02
CA SER A 3 13.88 15.51 25.38
C SER A 3 15.40 15.78 25.55
N THR A 4 15.81 17.04 25.50
CA THR A 4 17.22 17.41 25.73
C THR A 4 17.72 16.94 27.10
N ARG A 5 16.83 16.85 28.10
CA ARG A 5 17.14 16.31 29.42
C ARG A 5 17.43 14.82 29.39
N GLU A 6 16.62 14.08 28.67
CA GLU A 6 16.79 12.61 28.51
C GLU A 6 18.06 12.31 27.74
N ILE A 7 18.35 13.09 26.69
CA ILE A 7 19.62 13.00 25.94
C ILE A 7 20.80 13.31 26.87
N GLN A 8 20.73 14.39 27.66
CA GLN A 8 21.79 14.75 28.63
C GLN A 8 22.02 13.59 29.59
N ALA A 9 20.96 13.05 30.20
CA ALA A 9 21.06 11.99 31.18
C ALA A 9 21.59 10.67 30.56
N HIS A 10 21.10 10.31 29.36
CA HIS A 10 21.52 9.08 28.71
C HIS A 10 22.97 9.06 28.27
N PHE A 11 23.48 10.19 27.75
CA PHE A 11 24.87 10.31 27.27
C PHE A 11 25.84 10.90 28.29
N GLY A 12 25.38 11.23 29.50
CA GLY A 12 26.25 11.79 30.56
C GLY A 12 26.79 13.17 30.26
N PHE A 13 26.12 14.00 29.45
CA PHE A 13 26.58 15.35 29.17
C PHE A 13 26.55 16.24 30.42
N ALA A 14 27.59 17.08 30.60
CA ALA A 14 27.72 17.97 31.74
C ALA A 14 26.57 18.99 31.89
N SER A 15 25.87 19.31 30.79
CA SER A 15 24.75 20.25 30.81
C SER A 15 23.84 20.03 29.60
N GLN A 16 22.61 20.57 29.67
CA GLN A 16 21.69 20.60 28.52
C GLN A 16 22.27 21.41 27.35
N THR A 17 23.05 22.45 27.67
CA THR A 17 23.75 23.25 26.65
C THR A 17 24.77 22.41 25.89
N ALA A 18 25.50 21.53 26.58
CA ALA A 18 26.42 20.60 25.93
C ALA A 18 25.67 19.64 24.99
N ALA A 19 24.56 19.02 25.44
CA ALA A 19 23.72 18.17 24.62
C ALA A 19 23.21 18.94 23.39
N MET A 20 22.73 20.17 23.54
CA MET A 20 22.29 21.02 22.43
C MET A 20 23.42 21.38 21.47
N SER A 21 24.65 21.59 21.96
CA SER A 21 25.81 21.85 21.10
C SER A 21 26.12 20.63 20.21
N HIS A 22 26.07 19.42 20.78
CA HIS A 22 26.24 18.19 20.01
C HIS A 22 25.14 17.98 18.96
N LEU A 23 23.87 18.24 19.29
CA LEU A 23 22.78 18.17 18.34
C LEU A 23 22.97 19.16 17.18
N ARG A 24 23.42 20.41 17.46
CA ARG A 24 23.73 21.39 16.40
C ARG A 24 24.90 20.94 15.52
N ALA A 25 25.91 20.29 16.10
CA ALA A 25 27.02 19.75 15.33
C ALA A 25 26.61 18.61 14.42
N LEU A 26 25.70 17.72 14.87
CA LEU A 26 25.13 16.66 14.07
C LEU A 26 24.26 17.20 12.93
N GLU A 27 23.44 18.23 13.22
CA GLU A 27 22.63 18.93 12.22
C GLU A 27 23.52 19.58 11.15
N LYS A 28 24.60 20.28 11.56
CA LYS A 28 25.56 20.87 10.63
C LYS A 28 26.28 19.83 9.76
N LYS A 29 26.46 18.61 10.26
CA LYS A 29 27.05 17.49 9.52
C LYS A 29 26.02 16.75 8.64
N GLY A 30 24.76 17.14 8.67
CA GLY A 30 23.70 16.48 7.92
C GLY A 30 23.27 15.12 8.47
N VAL A 31 23.71 14.73 9.67
CA VAL A 31 23.36 13.45 10.31
C VAL A 31 21.93 13.47 10.85
N ILE A 32 21.45 14.65 11.25
CA ILE A 32 20.08 14.86 11.72
C ILE A 32 19.49 16.12 11.09
N VAL A 33 18.16 16.16 11.00
CA VAL A 33 17.40 17.35 10.56
C VAL A 33 16.42 17.73 11.65
N ARG A 34 16.25 19.04 11.89
CA ARG A 34 15.22 19.58 12.78
C ARG A 34 14.03 20.06 11.98
N LEU A 35 12.84 19.58 12.32
CA LEU A 35 11.62 20.02 11.67
C LEU A 35 11.18 21.38 12.25
N PRO A 36 10.99 22.42 11.43
CA PRO A 36 10.53 23.72 11.89
C PRO A 36 9.11 23.59 12.48
N GLY A 37 8.88 24.33 13.59
CA GLY A 37 7.57 24.38 14.26
C GLY A 37 7.27 23.21 15.22
N LYS A 38 8.14 22.23 15.37
CA LYS A 38 8.01 21.15 16.34
C LYS A 38 9.17 21.15 17.31
N ALA A 39 8.96 21.61 18.53
CA ALA A 39 9.99 21.84 19.55
C ALA A 39 10.86 20.62 19.94
N ARG A 40 10.54 19.41 19.46
CA ARG A 40 11.21 18.14 19.81
C ARG A 40 11.47 17.21 18.63
N ALA A 41 11.29 17.66 17.41
CA ALA A 41 11.42 16.80 16.24
C ALA A 41 12.84 16.86 15.66
N VAL A 42 13.67 15.94 16.09
CA VAL A 42 14.94 15.59 15.44
C VAL A 42 14.71 14.28 14.69
N VAL A 43 14.95 14.28 13.39
CA VAL A 43 14.81 13.12 12.52
C VAL A 43 16.10 12.84 11.78
N PHE A 44 16.37 11.62 11.40
CA PHE A 44 17.44 11.33 10.47
C PHE A 44 16.99 11.66 9.04
N PRO A 45 17.89 12.15 8.16
CA PRO A 45 17.56 12.39 6.75
C PRO A 45 16.93 11.16 6.08
N GLU A 46 17.43 9.97 6.39
CA GLU A 46 16.91 8.69 5.91
C GLU A 46 15.45 8.42 6.33
N ASP A 47 15.05 8.93 7.51
CA ASP A 47 13.66 8.79 7.97
C ASP A 47 12.73 9.76 7.22
N LEU A 48 13.25 10.92 6.76
CA LEU A 48 12.50 11.83 5.90
C LEU A 48 12.28 11.24 4.50
N GLU A 49 13.28 10.55 3.97
CA GLU A 49 13.18 9.80 2.71
C GLU A 49 12.23 8.60 2.88
N ARG A 50 12.22 7.96 4.06
CA ARG A 50 11.30 6.85 4.40
C ARG A 50 9.86 7.30 4.69
N GLU A 51 9.56 8.58 4.84
CA GLU A 51 8.16 9.06 4.96
C GLU A 51 7.31 8.76 3.72
N GLU A 52 7.94 8.36 2.62
CA GLU A 52 7.26 7.92 1.39
C GLU A 52 7.00 6.41 1.34
N VAL A 53 7.66 5.62 2.22
CA VAL A 53 7.45 4.18 2.31
C VAL A 53 6.23 3.89 3.17
N VAL A 54 5.27 3.20 2.59
CA VAL A 54 4.03 2.77 3.25
C VAL A 54 3.99 1.25 3.32
N ASP A 55 3.58 0.72 4.47
CA ASP A 55 3.33 -0.71 4.65
C ASP A 55 1.94 -1.06 4.12
N ILE A 56 1.90 -1.74 2.98
CA ILE A 56 0.68 -2.22 2.35
C ILE A 56 0.39 -3.64 2.86
N PRO A 57 -0.74 -3.89 3.54
CA PRO A 57 -1.08 -5.21 4.01
C PRO A 57 -1.40 -6.15 2.85
N ILE A 58 -0.94 -7.40 2.94
CA ILE A 58 -1.26 -8.48 2.00
C ILE A 58 -2.37 -9.32 2.61
N TYR A 59 -3.46 -9.53 1.87
CA TYR A 59 -4.56 -10.41 2.26
C TYR A 59 -4.59 -11.67 1.38
N GLY A 60 -5.03 -12.78 1.94
CA GLY A 60 -5.20 -14.04 1.20
C GLY A 60 -6.47 -14.07 0.38
N SER A 61 -7.54 -13.56 0.94
CA SER A 61 -8.86 -13.32 0.32
C SER A 61 -9.50 -12.13 1.01
N ILE A 62 -10.55 -11.58 0.43
CA ILE A 62 -11.25 -10.45 1.01
C ILE A 62 -12.72 -10.80 1.11
N ALA A 63 -13.25 -10.85 2.34
CA ALA A 63 -14.66 -11.06 2.59
C ALA A 63 -15.50 -9.85 2.15
N ALA A 64 -16.80 -10.07 1.91
CA ALA A 64 -17.74 -8.99 1.64
C ALA A 64 -17.81 -8.04 2.86
N GLY A 65 -17.58 -6.74 2.64
CA GLY A 65 -17.66 -5.73 3.70
C GLY A 65 -16.33 -5.28 4.26
N MET A 66 -15.49 -4.72 3.43
CA MET A 66 -14.12 -4.29 3.75
C MET A 66 -13.95 -3.19 4.81
N ALA A 67 -15.00 -2.65 5.39
CA ALA A 67 -14.86 -1.69 6.47
C ALA A 67 -14.23 -2.31 7.74
N GLU A 68 -14.27 -3.62 7.87
CA GLU A 68 -13.78 -4.42 8.98
C GLU A 68 -12.97 -5.64 8.47
N ALA A 69 -12.09 -5.45 7.46
CA ALA A 69 -11.18 -6.52 7.02
C ALA A 69 -10.36 -6.97 8.22
N VAL A 70 -10.71 -8.12 8.69
CA VAL A 70 -10.24 -8.72 9.93
C VAL A 70 -8.73 -8.91 9.85
N GLU A 71 -8.00 -8.47 10.88
CA GLU A 71 -6.54 -8.68 11.00
C GLU A 71 -6.15 -10.17 10.84
N GLU A 72 -7.10 -11.08 11.02
CA GLU A 72 -6.93 -12.53 10.92
C GLU A 72 -6.58 -13.05 9.52
N GLU A 73 -6.90 -12.32 8.44
CA GLU A 73 -6.56 -12.72 7.05
C GLU A 73 -5.27 -12.08 6.51
N LYS A 74 -4.59 -11.28 7.31
CA LYS A 74 -3.35 -10.61 6.94
C LYS A 74 -2.20 -11.62 6.86
N GLN A 75 -1.68 -11.86 5.65
CA GLN A 75 -0.58 -12.79 5.38
C GLN A 75 0.81 -12.12 5.47
N GLY A 76 0.87 -10.81 5.67
CA GLY A 76 2.08 -10.03 5.73
C GLY A 76 1.89 -8.58 5.31
N CYS A 77 2.99 -7.89 5.02
CA CYS A 77 2.97 -6.56 4.44
C CYS A 77 4.11 -6.39 3.42
N ILE A 78 3.94 -5.42 2.53
CA ILE A 78 4.96 -4.97 1.59
C ILE A 78 5.25 -3.51 1.90
N SER A 79 6.50 -3.19 2.21
CA SER A 79 6.94 -1.81 2.38
C SER A 79 7.38 -1.27 1.02
N ILE A 80 6.67 -0.27 0.51
CA ILE A 80 6.91 0.30 -0.81
C ILE A 80 6.78 1.82 -0.79
N ASP A 81 7.60 2.48 -1.60
CA ASP A 81 7.43 3.89 -1.90
C ASP A 81 6.24 4.06 -2.86
N ILE A 82 5.10 4.51 -2.33
CA ILE A 82 3.88 4.71 -3.11
C ILE A 82 3.97 5.91 -4.06
N ALA A 83 4.86 6.88 -3.80
CA ALA A 83 5.07 8.01 -4.69
C ALA A 83 5.65 7.56 -6.03
N SER A 84 6.51 6.52 -6.03
CA SER A 84 7.05 5.91 -7.25
C SER A 84 5.99 5.27 -8.14
N LEU A 85 4.84 4.90 -7.57
CA LEU A 85 3.68 4.34 -8.29
C LEU A 85 2.65 5.41 -8.69
N GLY A 86 2.90 6.69 -8.38
CA GLY A 86 1.95 7.78 -8.61
C GLY A 86 0.69 7.71 -7.73
N ILE A 87 0.73 6.95 -6.65
CA ILE A 87 -0.38 6.79 -5.72
C ILE A 87 -0.36 7.95 -4.71
N PRO A 88 -1.49 8.62 -4.45
CA PRO A 88 -1.57 9.66 -3.43
C PRO A 88 -1.19 9.14 -2.03
N ARG A 89 -0.46 9.91 -1.25
CA ARG A 89 0.00 9.51 0.12
C ARG A 89 -1.13 9.12 1.07
N ASN A 90 -2.31 9.67 0.88
CA ASN A 90 -3.49 9.39 1.70
C ASN A 90 -4.38 8.29 1.10
N ALA A 91 -3.97 7.67 0.00
CA ALA A 91 -4.71 6.58 -0.61
C ALA A 91 -4.70 5.35 0.31
N ARG A 92 -5.86 4.77 0.50
CA ARG A 92 -5.98 3.50 1.21
C ARG A 92 -5.68 2.39 0.23
N THR A 93 -4.67 1.59 0.54
CA THR A 93 -4.19 0.51 -0.34
C THR A 93 -4.11 -0.82 0.40
N PHE A 94 -4.21 -1.88 -0.34
CA PHE A 94 -3.97 -3.25 0.11
C PHE A 94 -3.38 -4.08 -1.03
N ALA A 95 -2.90 -5.27 -0.73
CA ALA A 95 -2.36 -6.20 -1.70
C ALA A 95 -3.06 -7.55 -1.64
N LEU A 96 -3.16 -8.21 -2.80
CA LEU A 96 -3.65 -9.57 -2.96
C LEU A 96 -2.65 -10.42 -3.72
N LYS A 97 -2.58 -11.69 -3.38
CA LYS A 97 -1.86 -12.67 -4.17
C LYS A 97 -2.74 -13.22 -5.27
N VAL A 98 -2.27 -13.13 -6.51
CA VAL A 98 -2.99 -13.64 -7.68
C VAL A 98 -2.95 -15.16 -7.69
N ARG A 99 -4.09 -15.76 -8.02
CA ARG A 99 -4.23 -17.20 -8.25
C ARG A 99 -4.89 -17.45 -9.59
N GLY A 100 -4.28 -18.34 -10.38
CA GLY A 100 -4.77 -18.73 -11.68
C GLY A 100 -4.35 -17.79 -12.82
N GLU A 101 -4.88 -18.06 -14.01
CA GLU A 101 -4.38 -17.51 -15.28
C GLU A 101 -5.40 -16.61 -15.99
N SER A 102 -6.49 -16.24 -15.33
CA SER A 102 -7.58 -15.50 -15.98
C SER A 102 -7.22 -14.08 -16.43
N MET A 103 -6.04 -13.57 -16.05
CA MET A 103 -5.55 -12.23 -16.38
C MET A 103 -4.20 -12.25 -17.12
N ILE A 104 -3.85 -13.39 -17.74
CA ILE A 104 -2.52 -13.60 -18.35
C ILE A 104 -2.26 -12.67 -19.54
N ASP A 105 -3.28 -12.34 -20.33
CA ASP A 105 -3.16 -11.42 -21.48
C ASP A 105 -2.96 -9.95 -21.03
N ALA A 106 -3.29 -9.65 -19.76
CA ALA A 106 -2.91 -8.40 -19.11
C ALA A 106 -1.54 -8.50 -18.42
N HIS A 107 -0.76 -9.56 -18.68
CA HIS A 107 0.54 -9.85 -18.08
C HIS A 107 0.52 -10.02 -16.55
N ILE A 108 -0.63 -10.39 -15.98
CA ILE A 108 -0.81 -10.74 -14.56
C ILE A 108 -0.86 -12.25 -14.45
N CYS A 109 0.13 -12.83 -13.79
CA CYS A 109 0.34 -14.28 -13.73
C CYS A 109 0.04 -14.83 -12.33
N ASP A 110 -0.13 -16.14 -12.26
CA ASP A 110 -0.22 -16.85 -10.98
C ASP A 110 0.99 -16.56 -10.08
N GLY A 111 0.74 -16.31 -8.80
CA GLY A 111 1.78 -15.97 -7.83
C GLY A 111 2.21 -14.50 -7.79
N ASP A 112 1.75 -13.66 -8.71
CA ASP A 112 1.96 -12.22 -8.61
C ASP A 112 1.29 -11.63 -7.37
N THR A 113 1.79 -10.49 -6.92
CA THR A 113 1.15 -9.68 -5.89
C THR A 113 0.67 -8.38 -6.51
N VAL A 114 -0.64 -8.16 -6.50
CA VAL A 114 -1.27 -6.95 -7.02
C VAL A 114 -1.52 -5.95 -5.91
N LEU A 115 -1.22 -4.67 -6.17
CA LEU A 115 -1.50 -3.55 -5.29
C LEU A 115 -2.79 -2.89 -5.74
N LEU A 116 -3.69 -2.69 -4.82
CA LEU A 116 -5.05 -2.22 -5.06
C LEU A 116 -5.34 -0.98 -4.22
N GLU A 117 -6.00 -0.01 -4.82
CA GLU A 117 -6.48 1.20 -4.16
C GLU A 117 -7.99 1.14 -3.92
N PHE A 118 -8.43 1.52 -2.72
CA PHE A 118 -9.86 1.68 -2.41
C PHE A 118 -10.41 2.93 -3.10
N ARG A 119 -10.92 2.77 -4.31
CA ARG A 119 -11.60 3.81 -5.06
C ARG A 119 -12.67 3.23 -5.98
N GLU A 120 -13.58 4.06 -6.41
CA GLU A 120 -14.57 3.70 -7.44
C GLU A 120 -13.89 3.32 -8.76
N PRO A 121 -14.31 2.22 -9.40
CA PRO A 121 -13.74 1.77 -10.65
C PRO A 121 -14.25 2.63 -11.82
N ARG A 122 -13.40 2.79 -12.82
CA ARG A 122 -13.75 3.33 -14.13
C ARG A 122 -13.86 2.19 -15.15
N HIS A 123 -14.56 2.44 -16.23
CA HIS A 123 -14.57 1.50 -17.35
C HIS A 123 -13.15 1.15 -17.80
N MET A 124 -12.88 -0.14 -17.95
CA MET A 124 -11.58 -0.75 -18.27
C MET A 124 -10.53 -0.76 -17.15
N ASP A 125 -10.84 -0.35 -15.93
CA ASP A 125 -9.97 -0.63 -14.79
C ASP A 125 -9.88 -2.14 -14.52
N ILE A 126 -8.71 -2.60 -14.07
CA ILE A 126 -8.58 -3.95 -13.48
C ILE A 126 -8.92 -3.84 -12.01
N VAL A 127 -9.81 -4.69 -11.54
CA VAL A 127 -10.36 -4.61 -10.19
C VAL A 127 -10.29 -5.95 -9.45
N ALA A 128 -10.07 -5.88 -8.15
CA ALA A 128 -10.49 -6.96 -7.27
C ALA A 128 -11.96 -6.74 -6.92
N ALA A 129 -12.77 -7.76 -7.12
CA ALA A 129 -14.20 -7.69 -6.89
C ALA A 129 -14.72 -8.98 -6.27
N LEU A 130 -15.74 -8.82 -5.44
CA LEU A 130 -16.60 -9.91 -4.99
C LEU A 130 -17.80 -9.99 -5.95
N ILE A 131 -17.98 -11.11 -6.60
CA ILE A 131 -19.11 -11.39 -7.47
C ILE A 131 -19.80 -12.65 -6.99
N ASP A 132 -21.07 -12.53 -6.63
CA ASP A 132 -21.90 -13.64 -6.14
C ASP A 132 -21.26 -14.48 -5.02
N GLY A 133 -20.39 -13.85 -4.18
CA GLY A 133 -19.71 -14.47 -3.05
C GLY A 133 -18.27 -14.94 -3.33
N GLU A 134 -17.77 -14.78 -4.54
CA GLU A 134 -16.40 -15.17 -4.92
C GLU A 134 -15.52 -13.95 -5.21
N THR A 135 -14.34 -13.91 -4.60
CA THR A 135 -13.34 -12.87 -4.89
C THR A 135 -12.58 -13.20 -6.18
N THR A 136 -12.48 -12.23 -7.06
CA THR A 136 -11.78 -12.38 -8.35
C THR A 136 -11.06 -11.10 -8.76
N LEU A 137 -10.04 -11.24 -9.61
CA LEU A 137 -9.37 -10.13 -10.29
C LEU A 137 -9.76 -10.16 -11.77
N LYS A 138 -10.36 -9.08 -12.26
CA LYS A 138 -10.89 -8.99 -13.63
C LYS A 138 -10.86 -7.55 -14.12
N ARG A 139 -11.10 -7.38 -15.42
CA ARG A 139 -11.36 -6.07 -16.00
C ARG A 139 -12.80 -5.66 -15.76
N PHE A 140 -13.02 -4.49 -15.20
CA PHE A 140 -14.33 -3.90 -15.00
C PHE A 140 -14.83 -3.28 -16.30
N VAL A 141 -15.91 -3.80 -16.82
CA VAL A 141 -16.53 -3.32 -18.06
C VAL A 141 -17.89 -2.74 -17.76
N LEU A 142 -18.15 -1.55 -18.29
CA LEU A 142 -19.46 -0.90 -18.18
C LEU A 142 -20.04 -0.74 -19.59
N GLU A 143 -21.05 -1.52 -19.93
CA GLU A 143 -21.76 -1.45 -21.22
C GLU A 143 -23.23 -1.13 -20.99
N ASN A 144 -23.72 -0.09 -21.65
CA ASN A 144 -25.11 0.38 -21.52
C ASN A 144 -25.56 0.60 -20.06
N GLY A 145 -24.64 1.07 -19.19
CA GLY A 145 -24.90 1.26 -17.78
C GLY A 145 -24.91 -0.02 -16.93
N ARG A 146 -24.60 -1.16 -17.51
CA ARG A 146 -24.54 -2.44 -16.81
C ARG A 146 -23.10 -2.87 -16.59
N PRO A 147 -22.65 -3.05 -15.34
CA PRO A 147 -21.31 -3.53 -15.04
C PRO A 147 -21.24 -5.05 -15.20
N PHE A 148 -20.10 -5.53 -15.71
CA PHE A 148 -19.70 -6.94 -15.67
C PHE A 148 -18.18 -7.04 -15.60
N LEU A 149 -17.67 -8.23 -15.36
CA LEU A 149 -16.24 -8.49 -15.21
C LEU A 149 -15.76 -9.36 -16.38
N ARG A 150 -14.70 -8.88 -17.05
CA ARG A 150 -14.08 -9.59 -18.19
C ARG A 150 -12.71 -10.13 -17.78
N ALA A 151 -12.46 -11.39 -18.11
CA ALA A 151 -11.14 -11.97 -18.02
C ALA A 151 -10.22 -11.41 -19.12
N GLU A 152 -8.94 -11.34 -18.85
CA GLU A 152 -7.87 -11.12 -19.83
C GLU A 152 -7.24 -12.49 -20.18
N ASN A 153 -8.08 -13.39 -20.66
CA ASN A 153 -7.75 -14.72 -21.17
C ASN A 153 -9.01 -15.28 -21.83
N GLU A 154 -8.92 -15.61 -23.11
CA GLU A 154 -10.04 -16.08 -23.93
C GLU A 154 -10.67 -17.41 -23.45
N ASN A 155 -9.93 -18.18 -22.65
CA ASN A 155 -10.42 -19.42 -22.07
C ASN A 155 -11.39 -19.21 -20.89
N PHE A 156 -11.58 -17.97 -20.45
CA PHE A 156 -12.43 -17.63 -19.32
C PHE A 156 -13.60 -16.75 -19.77
N PRO A 157 -14.84 -17.11 -19.43
CA PRO A 157 -16.02 -16.33 -19.80
C PRO A 157 -16.09 -15.00 -19.04
N ASP A 158 -16.83 -14.05 -19.62
CA ASP A 158 -17.25 -12.85 -18.91
C ASP A 158 -18.14 -13.21 -17.72
N LEU A 159 -17.95 -12.56 -16.58
CA LEU A 159 -18.74 -12.78 -15.37
C LEU A 159 -19.80 -11.68 -15.25
N ILE A 160 -21.04 -12.04 -15.49
CA ILE A 160 -22.21 -11.17 -15.33
C ILE A 160 -22.78 -11.42 -13.94
N PRO A 161 -22.89 -10.41 -13.06
CA PRO A 161 -23.41 -10.64 -11.71
C PRO A 161 -24.87 -11.06 -11.76
N ALA A 162 -25.19 -12.17 -11.09
CA ALA A 162 -26.53 -12.66 -10.95
C ALA A 162 -27.27 -12.03 -9.76
N ARG A 163 -26.52 -11.62 -8.74
CA ARG A 163 -27.03 -11.03 -7.50
C ARG A 163 -26.30 -9.75 -7.13
N GLU A 164 -24.98 -9.84 -6.97
CA GLU A 164 -24.18 -8.76 -6.42
C GLU A 164 -22.81 -8.68 -7.06
N LEU A 165 -22.36 -7.45 -7.31
CA LEU A 165 -20.98 -7.12 -7.68
C LEU A 165 -20.48 -6.01 -6.77
N VAL A 166 -19.51 -6.33 -5.93
CA VAL A 166 -18.84 -5.35 -5.06
C VAL A 166 -17.40 -5.20 -5.48
N VAL A 167 -17.04 -4.03 -5.99
CA VAL A 167 -15.62 -3.72 -6.27
C VAL A 167 -14.93 -3.43 -4.96
N GLN A 168 -13.87 -4.18 -4.68
CA GLN A 168 -13.10 -4.08 -3.44
C GLN A 168 -11.91 -3.14 -3.58
N GLY A 169 -11.36 -3.03 -4.79
CA GLY A 169 -10.27 -2.12 -5.10
C GLY A 169 -9.86 -2.15 -6.56
N VAL A 170 -9.14 -1.13 -6.97
CA VAL A 170 -8.66 -0.94 -8.34
C VAL A 170 -7.16 -1.14 -8.39
N LEU A 171 -6.67 -1.88 -9.39
CA LEU A 171 -5.25 -2.16 -9.59
C LEU A 171 -4.47 -0.86 -9.83
N VAL A 172 -3.41 -0.67 -9.06
CA VAL A 172 -2.49 0.48 -9.17
C VAL A 172 -1.03 0.06 -9.30
N GLY A 173 -0.72 -1.22 -9.05
CA GLY A 173 0.64 -1.74 -9.20
C GLY A 173 0.68 -3.26 -9.15
N LEU A 174 1.80 -3.82 -9.60
CA LEU A 174 2.06 -5.26 -9.61
C LEU A 174 3.50 -5.52 -9.17
N LEU A 175 3.67 -6.52 -8.32
CA LEU A 175 4.96 -7.01 -7.87
C LEU A 175 5.08 -8.48 -8.24
N ARG A 176 6.15 -8.82 -8.97
CA ARG A 176 6.53 -10.20 -9.27
C ARG A 176 7.85 -10.51 -8.59
N THR A 177 7.84 -11.49 -7.71
CA THR A 177 9.02 -11.97 -7.00
C THR A 177 9.35 -13.38 -7.49
N GLY A 178 10.60 -13.61 -7.89
CA GLY A 178 11.06 -14.90 -8.43
C GLY A 178 10.76 -15.01 -9.92
N LEU A 179 11.74 -14.63 -10.73
CA LEU A 179 11.78 -15.06 -12.14
C LEU A 179 12.22 -16.54 -12.11
N MET A 180 11.30 -17.45 -12.41
CA MET A 180 11.64 -18.80 -12.80
C MET A 180 11.92 -18.82 -14.30
#